data_3e89003edb73ddf37424257c59513ed6
#
_entry.id   3e89003edb73ddf37424257c59513ed6
#
_cell.length_a   1.000
_cell.length_b   1.000
_cell.length_c   1.000
_cell.angle_alpha   90.00
_cell.angle_beta   90.00
_cell.angle_gamma   90.00
#
_symmetry.space_group_name_H-M   'P 1'
#
loop_
_entity.id
_entity.type
_entity.pdbx_description
1 polymer ?
#
loop_
_entity_poly.entity_id
_entity_poly.type
_entity_poly.pdbx_seq_one_letter_code
_entity_poly.pdbx_strand_id
1 'polypeptide(L)'
;MKSGDILGETALLEALKAVGEPTRLRLLRLLAHEELSVMELVRILNQSQPRISRHLKLMNEAGVIDRFPDGAWVFYRLSEHPALTPLIDAVLTALGDEQSADLRALEEVRGQRLDAAQGYFENIAPVWDQIRSHYIDDAEVEAAIHSLVGEDPVETIIDLGTGSGRMLSLLAPRAQYAIGLDLSQQMLNIARARTREAGLTGIDFRHGDILATRLNGQSADLVVIHQVLHFLADPGQALKEAARLLKPGGRLLIVDFAPHRLEVMRDEYQHRRLGIGDDDMGHWQKAAGLQSMRSLSLPPHQEPGLTVRIWLMHKA
;
A
#
# COMPACT_ATOMS: atom_id res chain seq x y z
N MET A 1 31.90 1.38 7.93
CA MET A 1 31.43 0.42 6.92
C MET A 1 31.50 -0.98 7.55
N LYS A 2 30.38 -1.63 7.74
CA LYS A 2 30.34 -3.01 8.26
C LYS A 2 30.67 -3.96 7.09
N SER A 3 31.33 -5.09 7.37
CA SER A 3 31.81 -6.05 6.35
C SER A 3 30.73 -6.66 5.43
N GLY A 4 29.45 -6.28 5.58
CA GLY A 4 28.33 -6.68 4.72
C GLY A 4 27.95 -5.66 3.63
N ASP A 5 28.64 -4.51 3.59
CA ASP A 5 28.27 -3.39 2.70
C ASP A 5 29.12 -3.35 1.41
N ILE A 6 29.95 -4.37 1.15
CA ILE A 6 30.84 -4.40 -0.02
C ILE A 6 30.48 -5.58 -0.90
N LEU A 7 30.19 -5.31 -2.17
CA LEU A 7 30.07 -6.35 -3.21
C LEU A 7 31.47 -6.88 -3.58
N GLY A 8 31.58 -8.19 -3.74
CA GLY A 8 32.76 -8.77 -4.40
C GLY A 8 32.80 -8.30 -5.86
N GLU A 9 34.02 -8.26 -6.42
CA GLU A 9 34.26 -7.81 -7.81
C GLU A 9 33.34 -8.50 -8.83
N THR A 10 33.16 -9.82 -8.71
CA THR A 10 32.27 -10.60 -9.59
C THR A 10 30.82 -10.14 -9.51
N ALA A 11 30.29 -9.95 -8.30
CA ALA A 11 28.90 -9.53 -8.10
C ALA A 11 28.65 -8.09 -8.62
N LEU A 12 29.62 -7.17 -8.40
CA LEU A 12 29.56 -5.84 -8.96
C LEU A 12 29.58 -5.86 -10.49
N LEU A 13 30.44 -6.68 -11.09
CA LEU A 13 30.52 -6.82 -12.55
C LEU A 13 29.23 -7.37 -13.14
N GLU A 14 28.60 -8.36 -12.51
CA GLU A 14 27.29 -8.88 -12.95
C GLU A 14 26.17 -7.85 -12.82
N ALA A 15 26.14 -7.06 -11.74
CA ALA A 15 25.19 -5.97 -11.59
C ALA A 15 25.37 -4.89 -12.69
N LEU A 16 26.61 -4.48 -12.98
CA LEU A 16 26.91 -3.54 -14.06
C LEU A 16 26.49 -4.06 -15.44
N LYS A 17 26.77 -5.33 -15.73
CA LYS A 17 26.31 -5.99 -16.96
C LYS A 17 24.79 -6.07 -17.02
N ALA A 18 24.14 -6.31 -15.86
CA ALA A 18 22.69 -6.41 -15.78
C ALA A 18 21.99 -5.09 -16.08
N VAL A 19 22.56 -3.94 -15.76
CA VAL A 19 21.97 -2.62 -16.09
C VAL A 19 22.40 -2.11 -17.47
N GLY A 20 23.51 -2.56 -18.03
CA GLY A 20 24.11 -2.06 -19.26
C GLY A 20 23.43 -2.51 -20.56
N GLU A 21 22.07 -2.44 -20.64
CA GLU A 21 21.29 -2.77 -21.85
C GLU A 21 20.03 -1.90 -21.91
N PRO A 22 19.62 -1.39 -23.10
CA PRO A 22 18.55 -0.40 -23.24
C PRO A 22 17.23 -0.81 -22.59
N THR A 23 16.76 -2.05 -22.80
CA THR A 23 15.49 -2.51 -22.21
C THR A 23 15.59 -2.61 -20.68
N ARG A 24 16.75 -3.02 -20.16
CA ARG A 24 16.94 -3.14 -18.71
C ARG A 24 17.05 -1.79 -18.00
N LEU A 25 17.60 -0.77 -18.66
CA LEU A 25 17.57 0.61 -18.15
C LEU A 25 16.13 1.15 -18.08
N ARG A 26 15.29 0.83 -19.09
CA ARG A 26 13.87 1.17 -19.08
C ARG A 26 13.12 0.47 -17.94
N LEU A 27 13.38 -0.84 -17.75
CA LEU A 27 12.83 -1.60 -16.63
C LEU A 27 13.26 -1.03 -15.28
N LEU A 28 14.53 -0.68 -15.11
CA LEU A 28 15.06 -0.08 -13.89
C LEU A 28 14.35 1.22 -13.56
N ARG A 29 14.16 2.10 -14.55
CA ARG A 29 13.44 3.39 -14.38
C ARG A 29 11.98 3.14 -13.97
N LEU A 30 11.26 2.22 -14.60
CA LEU A 30 9.88 1.91 -14.24
C LEU A 30 9.76 1.38 -12.81
N LEU A 31 10.63 0.44 -12.43
CA LEU A 31 10.64 -0.16 -11.09
C LEU A 31 11.13 0.80 -10.00
N ALA A 32 11.74 1.93 -10.37
CA ALA A 32 12.06 3.00 -9.42
C ALA A 32 10.81 3.78 -8.97
N HIS A 33 9.73 3.72 -9.75
CA HIS A 33 8.49 4.42 -9.43
C HIS A 33 7.51 3.56 -8.63
N GLU A 34 7.42 2.26 -8.93
CA GLU A 34 6.53 1.33 -8.23
C GLU A 34 6.84 -0.15 -8.56
N GLU A 35 6.26 -1.04 -7.77
CA GLU A 35 6.27 -2.47 -8.06
C GLU A 35 5.33 -2.80 -9.22
N LEU A 36 5.83 -3.57 -10.19
CA LEU A 36 5.10 -3.90 -11.42
C LEU A 36 5.10 -5.41 -11.67
N SER A 37 3.96 -5.90 -12.14
CA SER A 37 3.85 -7.27 -12.63
C SER A 37 4.48 -7.42 -14.02
N VAL A 38 4.80 -8.68 -14.40
CA VAL A 38 5.32 -8.97 -15.75
C VAL A 38 4.38 -8.44 -16.84
N MET A 39 3.07 -8.62 -16.66
CA MET A 39 2.08 -8.22 -17.67
C MET A 39 1.98 -6.69 -17.83
N GLU A 40 2.11 -5.96 -16.73
CA GLU A 40 2.17 -4.50 -16.77
C GLU A 40 3.43 -4.01 -17.47
N LEU A 41 4.58 -4.59 -17.17
CA LEU A 41 5.85 -4.29 -17.86
C LEU A 41 5.80 -4.62 -19.36
N VAL A 42 5.17 -5.74 -19.74
CA VAL A 42 4.93 -6.12 -21.14
C VAL A 42 4.12 -5.04 -21.85
N ARG A 43 3.05 -4.57 -21.21
CA ARG A 43 2.16 -3.54 -21.75
C ARG A 43 2.86 -2.18 -21.86
N ILE A 44 3.51 -1.71 -20.79
CA ILE A 44 4.19 -0.41 -20.75
C ILE A 44 5.31 -0.34 -21.78
N LEU A 45 6.12 -1.39 -21.87
CA LEU A 45 7.29 -1.42 -22.76
C LEU A 45 6.92 -1.80 -24.20
N ASN A 46 5.69 -2.26 -24.43
CA ASN A 46 5.21 -2.78 -25.71
C ASN A 46 6.15 -3.85 -26.31
N GLN A 47 6.51 -4.83 -25.47
CA GLN A 47 7.40 -5.94 -25.86
C GLN A 47 6.76 -7.27 -25.48
N SER A 48 7.19 -8.37 -26.14
CA SER A 48 6.67 -9.70 -25.83
C SER A 48 7.04 -10.17 -24.42
N GLN A 49 6.13 -10.92 -23.78
CA GLN A 49 6.34 -11.48 -22.46
C GLN A 49 7.63 -12.31 -22.33
N PRO A 50 8.00 -13.21 -23.27
CA PRO A 50 9.24 -13.97 -23.17
C PRO A 50 10.49 -13.07 -23.14
N ARG A 51 10.48 -11.95 -23.88
CA ARG A 51 11.59 -11.00 -23.92
C ARG A 51 11.72 -10.28 -22.56
N ILE A 52 10.62 -9.73 -22.06
CA ILE A 52 10.58 -9.05 -20.74
C ILE A 52 11.00 -10.02 -19.64
N SER A 53 10.42 -11.23 -19.60
CA SER A 53 10.76 -12.23 -18.58
C SER A 53 12.25 -12.61 -18.59
N ARG A 54 12.89 -12.67 -19.77
CA ARG A 54 14.33 -12.92 -19.86
C ARG A 54 15.16 -11.77 -19.27
N HIS A 55 14.79 -10.52 -19.54
CA HIS A 55 15.48 -9.36 -18.96
C HIS A 55 15.30 -9.31 -17.45
N LEU A 56 14.09 -9.51 -16.94
CA LEU A 56 13.79 -9.55 -15.51
C LEU A 56 14.55 -10.67 -14.80
N LYS A 57 14.65 -11.85 -15.41
CA LYS A 57 15.45 -12.96 -14.87
C LYS A 57 16.92 -12.56 -14.68
N LEU A 58 17.54 -11.98 -15.70
CA LEU A 58 18.95 -11.55 -15.63
C LEU A 58 19.19 -10.47 -14.57
N MET A 59 18.28 -9.50 -14.46
CA MET A 59 18.34 -8.43 -13.44
C MET A 59 18.16 -8.98 -12.02
N ASN A 60 17.26 -9.95 -11.85
CA ASN A 60 17.02 -10.61 -10.55
C ASN A 60 18.22 -11.49 -10.14
N GLU A 61 18.79 -12.28 -11.08
CA GLU A 61 19.98 -13.10 -10.83
C GLU A 61 21.21 -12.25 -10.44
N ALA A 62 21.30 -11.03 -10.97
CA ALA A 62 22.33 -10.06 -10.62
C ALA A 62 22.01 -9.26 -9.34
N GLY A 63 20.89 -9.50 -8.69
CA GLY A 63 20.45 -8.83 -7.46
C GLY A 63 20.04 -7.38 -7.64
N VAL A 64 19.86 -6.88 -8.88
CA VAL A 64 19.47 -5.47 -9.16
C VAL A 64 17.99 -5.23 -8.88
N ILE A 65 17.17 -6.27 -9.04
CA ILE A 65 15.74 -6.24 -8.72
C ILE A 65 15.38 -7.49 -7.91
N ASP A 66 14.33 -7.37 -7.12
CA ASP A 66 13.73 -8.47 -6.39
C ASP A 66 12.49 -8.97 -7.11
N ARG A 67 12.32 -10.29 -7.10
CA ARG A 67 11.14 -10.98 -7.60
C ARG A 67 10.36 -11.55 -6.43
N PHE A 68 9.09 -11.22 -6.33
CA PHE A 68 8.23 -11.81 -5.31
C PHE A 68 6.92 -12.32 -5.93
N PRO A 69 6.56 -13.57 -5.62
CA PRO A 69 5.27 -14.12 -6.01
C PRO A 69 4.19 -13.61 -5.06
N ASP A 70 3.02 -13.30 -5.63
CA ASP A 70 1.82 -12.96 -4.87
C ASP A 70 0.63 -13.69 -5.54
N GLY A 71 0.25 -14.83 -4.98
CA GLY A 71 -0.69 -15.76 -5.56
C GLY A 71 -0.22 -16.25 -6.94
N ALA A 72 -1.09 -16.16 -7.94
CA ALA A 72 -0.79 -16.50 -9.33
C ALA A 72 0.05 -15.44 -10.06
N TRP A 73 0.28 -14.30 -9.45
CA TRP A 73 0.99 -13.18 -10.05
C TRP A 73 2.46 -13.12 -9.59
N VAL A 74 3.29 -12.49 -10.39
CA VAL A 74 4.69 -12.25 -10.05
C VAL A 74 4.98 -10.77 -10.24
N PHE A 75 5.43 -10.13 -9.18
CA PHE A 75 5.82 -8.73 -9.15
C PHE A 75 7.33 -8.58 -9.06
N TYR A 76 7.79 -7.41 -9.47
CA TYR A 76 9.19 -7.00 -9.40
C TYR A 76 9.31 -5.61 -8.79
N ARG A 77 10.38 -5.39 -8.03
CA ARG A 77 10.76 -4.10 -7.46
C ARG A 77 12.28 -3.91 -7.54
N LEU A 78 12.76 -2.71 -7.30
CA LEU A 78 14.20 -2.51 -7.14
C LEU A 78 14.69 -3.25 -5.90
N SER A 79 15.91 -3.75 -6.00
CA SER A 79 16.57 -4.37 -4.85
C SER A 79 17.00 -3.30 -3.84
N GLU A 80 16.82 -3.63 -2.58
CA GLU A 80 17.23 -2.80 -1.45
C GLU A 80 18.53 -3.28 -0.80
N HIS A 81 19.25 -4.13 -1.50
CA HIS A 81 20.54 -4.60 -1.01
C HIS A 81 21.48 -3.41 -0.80
N PRO A 82 21.98 -3.18 0.45
CA PRO A 82 22.70 -1.95 0.80
C PRO A 82 23.91 -1.65 -0.08
N ALA A 83 24.57 -2.69 -0.59
CA ALA A 83 25.72 -2.55 -1.47
C ALA A 83 25.37 -2.24 -2.94
N LEU A 84 24.14 -2.54 -3.39
CA LEU A 84 23.65 -2.26 -4.75
C LEU A 84 22.89 -0.96 -4.87
N THR A 85 22.24 -0.50 -3.80
CA THR A 85 21.46 0.74 -3.78
C THR A 85 22.28 1.94 -4.32
N PRO A 86 23.55 2.20 -3.91
CA PRO A 86 24.31 3.31 -4.45
C PRO A 86 24.58 3.22 -5.97
N LEU A 87 24.75 2.01 -6.49
CA LEU A 87 24.92 1.78 -7.93
C LEU A 87 23.61 2.06 -8.67
N ILE A 88 22.50 1.54 -8.16
CA ILE A 88 21.15 1.74 -8.74
C ILE A 88 20.83 3.24 -8.77
N ASP A 89 21.03 3.94 -7.66
CA ASP A 89 20.78 5.38 -7.55
C ASP A 89 21.66 6.19 -8.50
N ALA A 90 22.93 5.84 -8.65
CA ALA A 90 23.83 6.50 -9.59
C ALA A 90 23.38 6.32 -11.04
N VAL A 91 22.93 5.11 -11.42
CA VAL A 91 22.38 4.81 -12.76
C VAL A 91 21.10 5.60 -12.99
N LEU A 92 20.16 5.62 -12.04
CA LEU A 92 18.89 6.34 -12.14
C LEU A 92 19.13 7.86 -12.24
N THR A 93 20.05 8.41 -11.43
CA THR A 93 20.45 9.81 -11.49
C THR A 93 21.04 10.17 -12.85
N ALA A 94 21.90 9.31 -13.41
CA ALA A 94 22.50 9.53 -14.73
C ALA A 94 21.48 9.43 -15.88
N LEU A 95 20.41 8.64 -15.72
CA LEU A 95 19.32 8.53 -16.69
C LEU A 95 18.42 9.80 -16.71
N GLY A 96 18.42 10.59 -15.63
CA GLY A 96 17.61 11.80 -15.48
C GLY A 96 16.10 11.54 -15.48
N ASP A 97 15.35 12.63 -15.29
CA ASP A 97 13.88 12.63 -15.23
C ASP A 97 13.23 12.89 -16.61
N GLU A 98 13.81 12.40 -17.69
CA GLU A 98 13.16 12.55 -18.99
C GLU A 98 11.74 11.97 -18.95
N GLN A 99 10.75 12.77 -19.41
CA GLN A 99 9.39 12.32 -19.68
C GLN A 99 9.40 11.29 -20.83
N SER A 100 9.77 10.06 -20.50
CA SER A 100 9.83 9.00 -21.48
C SER A 100 8.43 8.54 -21.88
N ALA A 101 8.29 7.95 -23.06
CA ALA A 101 7.04 7.31 -23.47
C ALA A 101 6.61 6.22 -22.45
N ASP A 102 7.56 5.58 -21.80
CA ASP A 102 7.31 4.54 -20.79
C ASP A 102 6.66 5.10 -19.53
N LEU A 103 7.10 6.26 -19.06
CA LEU A 103 6.48 6.90 -17.88
C LEU A 103 5.05 7.36 -18.18
N ARG A 104 4.78 7.83 -19.40
CA ARG A 104 3.41 8.12 -19.82
C ARG A 104 2.54 6.87 -19.87
N ALA A 105 3.06 5.76 -20.41
CA ALA A 105 2.36 4.49 -20.41
C ALA A 105 2.16 3.92 -18.98
N LEU A 106 3.09 4.17 -18.05
CA LEU A 106 2.93 3.86 -16.63
C LEU A 106 1.76 4.66 -16.02
N GLU A 107 1.66 5.96 -16.29
CA GLU A 107 0.53 6.77 -15.83
C GLU A 107 -0.81 6.30 -16.43
N GLU A 108 -0.84 5.87 -17.68
CA GLU A 108 -2.04 5.27 -18.27
C GLU A 108 -2.44 3.96 -17.58
N VAL A 109 -1.47 3.10 -17.23
CA VAL A 109 -1.72 1.87 -16.47
C VAL A 109 -2.22 2.20 -15.07
N ARG A 110 -1.65 3.22 -14.39
CA ARG A 110 -2.12 3.72 -13.10
C ARG A 110 -3.56 4.22 -13.18
N GLY A 111 -3.85 5.07 -14.17
CA GLY A 111 -5.20 5.60 -14.38
C GLY A 111 -6.23 4.48 -14.55
N GLN A 112 -5.95 3.48 -15.39
CA GLN A 112 -6.86 2.36 -15.60
C GLN A 112 -7.07 1.50 -14.34
N ARG A 113 -6.05 1.34 -13.49
CA ARG A 113 -6.21 0.66 -12.20
C ARG A 113 -7.13 1.45 -11.27
N LEU A 114 -6.91 2.77 -11.19
CA LEU A 114 -7.76 3.65 -10.37
C LEU A 114 -9.21 3.64 -10.86
N ASP A 115 -9.43 3.76 -12.16
CA ASP A 115 -10.77 3.71 -12.75
C ASP A 115 -11.46 2.36 -12.48
N ALA A 116 -10.73 1.25 -12.63
CA ALA A 116 -11.26 -0.08 -12.34
C ALA A 116 -11.62 -0.26 -10.86
N ALA A 117 -10.74 0.18 -9.95
CA ALA A 117 -11.00 0.14 -8.51
C ALA A 117 -12.17 1.04 -8.13
N GLN A 118 -12.22 2.27 -8.65
CA GLN A 118 -13.31 3.20 -8.39
C GLN A 118 -14.64 2.65 -8.90
N GLY A 119 -14.71 2.18 -10.15
CA GLY A 119 -15.91 1.57 -10.72
C GLY A 119 -16.37 0.33 -9.95
N TYR A 120 -15.44 -0.48 -9.47
CA TYR A 120 -15.75 -1.62 -8.59
C TYR A 120 -16.40 -1.13 -7.28
N PHE A 121 -15.77 -0.21 -6.55
CA PHE A 121 -16.31 0.30 -5.28
C PHE A 121 -17.63 1.06 -5.45
N GLU A 122 -17.83 1.77 -6.54
CA GLU A 122 -19.11 2.40 -6.84
C GLU A 122 -20.23 1.38 -6.99
N ASN A 123 -19.96 0.25 -7.63
CA ASN A 123 -20.95 -0.80 -7.86
C ASN A 123 -21.29 -1.62 -6.60
N ILE A 124 -20.30 -1.90 -5.75
CA ILE A 124 -20.49 -2.76 -4.57
C ILE A 124 -20.76 -2.00 -3.28
N ALA A 125 -20.64 -0.67 -3.29
CA ALA A 125 -20.80 0.16 -2.10
C ALA A 125 -22.08 -0.17 -1.28
N PRO A 126 -23.26 -0.43 -1.89
CA PRO A 126 -24.47 -0.77 -1.12
C PRO A 126 -24.40 -2.11 -0.36
N VAL A 127 -23.54 -3.03 -0.80
CA VAL A 127 -23.41 -4.39 -0.23
C VAL A 127 -22.03 -4.65 0.38
N TRP A 128 -21.16 -3.63 0.39
CA TRP A 128 -19.77 -3.75 0.83
C TRP A 128 -19.61 -4.37 2.22
N ASP A 129 -20.38 -3.89 3.19
CA ASP A 129 -20.30 -4.39 4.56
C ASP A 129 -20.71 -5.86 4.67
N GLN A 130 -21.68 -6.32 3.85
CA GLN A 130 -22.09 -7.72 3.80
C GLN A 130 -21.00 -8.60 3.21
N ILE A 131 -20.35 -8.14 2.13
CA ILE A 131 -19.22 -8.86 1.52
C ILE A 131 -18.09 -8.99 2.52
N ARG A 132 -17.72 -7.90 3.17
CA ARG A 132 -16.62 -7.86 4.14
C ARG A 132 -16.90 -8.74 5.36
N SER A 133 -18.09 -8.66 5.95
CA SER A 133 -18.47 -9.43 7.13
C SER A 133 -18.52 -10.95 6.88
N HIS A 134 -18.57 -11.40 5.62
CA HIS A 134 -18.52 -12.82 5.29
C HIS A 134 -17.18 -13.48 5.65
N TYR A 135 -16.09 -12.71 5.64
CA TYR A 135 -14.74 -13.23 5.87
C TYR A 135 -14.12 -12.79 7.20
N ILE A 136 -14.77 -11.88 7.95
CA ILE A 136 -14.18 -11.21 9.11
C ILE A 136 -15.22 -11.12 10.22
N ASP A 137 -14.81 -11.43 11.45
CA ASP A 137 -15.58 -11.08 12.65
C ASP A 137 -15.30 -9.61 13.02
N ASP A 138 -16.21 -8.74 12.59
CA ASP A 138 -16.10 -7.30 12.80
C ASP A 138 -16.05 -6.90 14.27
N ALA A 139 -16.79 -7.59 15.14
CA ALA A 139 -16.85 -7.25 16.57
C ALA A 139 -15.51 -7.53 17.25
N GLU A 140 -14.83 -8.63 16.87
CA GLU A 140 -13.50 -8.96 17.39
C GLU A 140 -12.46 -7.95 16.93
N VAL A 141 -12.49 -7.57 15.65
CA VAL A 141 -11.59 -6.56 15.09
C VAL A 141 -11.79 -5.21 15.79
N GLU A 142 -13.03 -4.77 16.00
CA GLU A 142 -13.33 -3.51 16.70
C GLU A 142 -12.85 -3.53 18.15
N ALA A 143 -13.08 -4.62 18.88
CA ALA A 143 -12.59 -4.79 20.24
C ALA A 143 -11.04 -4.73 20.31
N ALA A 144 -10.36 -5.37 19.35
CA ALA A 144 -8.91 -5.33 19.25
C ALA A 144 -8.40 -3.92 18.93
N ILE A 145 -9.06 -3.19 18.03
CA ILE A 145 -8.74 -1.78 17.71
C ILE A 145 -8.87 -0.92 18.97
N HIS A 146 -9.98 -1.01 19.71
CA HIS A 146 -10.16 -0.27 20.95
C HIS A 146 -9.07 -0.57 21.98
N SER A 147 -8.72 -1.85 22.15
CA SER A 147 -7.66 -2.27 23.07
C SER A 147 -6.28 -1.71 22.68
N LEU A 148 -5.98 -1.60 21.39
CA LEU A 148 -4.69 -1.10 20.89
C LEU A 148 -4.59 0.41 20.94
N VAL A 149 -5.63 1.09 20.48
CA VAL A 149 -5.66 2.57 20.39
C VAL A 149 -5.88 3.19 21.76
N GLY A 150 -6.46 2.44 22.72
CA GLY A 150 -6.81 2.93 24.06
C GLY A 150 -8.04 3.84 24.02
N GLU A 151 -8.39 4.47 25.15
CA GLU A 151 -9.60 5.31 25.29
C GLU A 151 -9.29 6.80 25.40
N ASP A 152 -8.03 7.20 25.38
CA ASP A 152 -7.65 8.60 25.53
C ASP A 152 -8.22 9.47 24.39
N PRO A 153 -8.81 10.63 24.69
CA PRO A 153 -9.26 11.55 23.66
C PRO A 153 -8.10 12.01 22.78
N VAL A 154 -8.40 12.22 21.51
CA VAL A 154 -7.48 12.78 20.52
C VAL A 154 -8.07 14.02 19.87
N GLU A 155 -7.24 14.93 19.39
CA GLU A 155 -7.73 16.13 18.74
C GLU A 155 -8.22 15.79 17.33
N THR A 156 -7.38 15.14 16.52
CA THR A 156 -7.67 14.90 15.10
C THR A 156 -7.40 13.44 14.69
N ILE A 157 -8.42 12.82 14.07
CA ILE A 157 -8.32 11.52 13.41
C ILE A 157 -8.44 11.72 11.89
N ILE A 158 -7.59 11.04 11.12
CA ILE A 158 -7.70 10.96 9.66
C ILE A 158 -7.83 9.49 9.27
N ASP A 159 -8.88 9.14 8.53
CA ASP A 159 -9.14 7.80 8.02
C ASP A 159 -8.92 7.79 6.49
N LEU A 160 -7.85 7.12 6.07
CA LEU A 160 -7.41 7.03 4.68
C LEU A 160 -8.02 5.80 4.00
N GLY A 161 -8.90 6.03 3.03
CA GLY A 161 -9.75 5.00 2.44
C GLY A 161 -10.92 4.68 3.38
N THR A 162 -11.64 5.71 3.79
CA THR A 162 -12.69 5.59 4.82
C THR A 162 -13.86 4.70 4.41
N GLY A 163 -14.04 4.43 3.11
CA GLY A 163 -15.11 3.61 2.59
C GLY A 163 -16.48 4.06 3.10
N SER A 164 -17.25 3.14 3.65
CA SER A 164 -18.56 3.39 4.25
C SER A 164 -18.52 4.10 5.62
N GLY A 165 -17.35 4.60 6.07
CA GLY A 165 -17.18 5.38 7.29
C GLY A 165 -17.17 4.58 8.59
N ARG A 166 -16.89 3.27 8.52
CA ARG A 166 -16.96 2.38 9.68
C ARG A 166 -15.95 2.75 10.77
N MET A 167 -14.68 2.98 10.39
CA MET A 167 -13.65 3.36 11.36
C MET A 167 -13.92 4.71 12.00
N LEU A 168 -14.45 5.65 11.26
CA LEU A 168 -14.88 6.92 11.83
C LEU A 168 -16.10 6.76 12.73
N SER A 169 -17.06 5.90 12.40
CA SER A 169 -18.17 5.60 13.32
C SER A 169 -17.68 5.01 14.64
N LEU A 170 -16.61 4.20 14.61
CA LEU A 170 -16.02 3.59 15.80
C LEU A 170 -15.17 4.58 16.62
N LEU A 171 -14.36 5.41 15.97
CA LEU A 171 -13.29 6.16 16.61
C LEU A 171 -13.59 7.67 16.76
N ALA A 172 -14.46 8.27 15.94
CA ALA A 172 -14.79 9.68 16.01
C ALA A 172 -15.38 10.14 17.34
N PRO A 173 -16.13 9.31 18.13
CA PRO A 173 -16.63 9.73 19.45
C PRO A 173 -15.54 10.19 20.43
N ARG A 174 -14.27 9.86 20.17
CA ARG A 174 -13.12 10.25 20.99
C ARG A 174 -12.25 11.34 20.36
N ALA A 175 -12.62 11.85 19.18
CA ALA A 175 -11.92 12.90 18.48
C ALA A 175 -12.69 14.22 18.52
N GLN A 176 -11.96 15.33 18.59
CA GLN A 176 -12.56 16.64 18.40
C GLN A 176 -12.89 16.88 16.92
N TYR A 177 -12.01 16.42 16.03
CA TYR A 177 -12.15 16.51 14.58
C TYR A 177 -11.83 15.16 13.93
N ALA A 178 -12.60 14.80 12.91
CA ALA A 178 -12.36 13.60 12.13
C ALA A 178 -12.46 13.89 10.64
N ILE A 179 -11.55 13.33 9.85
CA ILE A 179 -11.54 13.46 8.39
C ILE A 179 -11.55 12.07 7.79
N GLY A 180 -12.51 11.78 6.91
CA GLY A 180 -12.54 10.58 6.08
C GLY A 180 -12.22 10.91 4.64
N LEU A 181 -11.23 10.25 4.07
CA LEU A 181 -10.82 10.40 2.68
C LEU A 181 -11.11 9.13 1.90
N ASP A 182 -11.74 9.24 0.72
CA ASP A 182 -11.96 8.11 -0.17
C ASP A 182 -12.03 8.56 -1.63
N LEU A 183 -11.68 7.67 -2.57
CA LEU A 183 -11.79 7.88 -4.01
C LEU A 183 -13.23 7.68 -4.52
N SER A 184 -14.07 6.91 -3.82
CA SER A 184 -15.44 6.63 -4.19
C SER A 184 -16.41 7.64 -3.57
N GLN A 185 -17.01 8.48 -4.42
CA GLN A 185 -18.05 9.42 -3.96
C GLN A 185 -19.26 8.69 -3.39
N GLN A 186 -19.57 7.50 -3.90
CA GLN A 186 -20.68 6.68 -3.41
C GLN A 186 -20.42 6.15 -2.02
N MET A 187 -19.20 5.66 -1.75
CA MET A 187 -18.76 5.27 -0.40
C MET A 187 -18.88 6.44 0.58
N LEU A 188 -18.41 7.62 0.18
CA LEU A 188 -18.54 8.83 1.02
C LEU A 188 -19.99 9.22 1.29
N ASN A 189 -20.91 9.00 0.34
CA ASN A 189 -22.34 9.26 0.56
C ASN A 189 -22.91 8.29 1.61
N ILE A 190 -22.54 7.02 1.57
CA ILE A 190 -22.91 6.02 2.59
C ILE A 190 -22.31 6.39 3.94
N ALA A 191 -21.04 6.79 3.98
CA ALA A 191 -20.37 7.23 5.21
C ALA A 191 -21.08 8.43 5.87
N ARG A 192 -21.48 9.42 5.06
CA ARG A 192 -22.25 10.59 5.54
C ARG A 192 -23.63 10.19 6.09
N ALA A 193 -24.32 9.26 5.43
CA ALA A 193 -25.62 8.77 5.90
C ALA A 193 -25.47 8.03 7.23
N ARG A 194 -24.54 7.09 7.30
CA ARG A 194 -24.25 6.28 8.51
C ARG A 194 -23.89 7.15 9.73
N THR A 195 -22.96 8.07 9.56
CA THR A 195 -22.53 8.94 10.68
C THR A 195 -23.63 9.89 11.15
N ARG A 196 -24.48 10.36 10.21
CA ARG A 196 -25.66 11.15 10.54
C ARG A 196 -26.69 10.34 11.34
N GLU A 197 -26.98 9.11 10.92
CA GLU A 197 -27.90 8.21 11.62
C GLU A 197 -27.39 7.87 13.02
N ALA A 198 -26.07 7.74 13.18
CA ALA A 198 -25.41 7.53 14.47
C ALA A 198 -25.33 8.81 15.34
N GLY A 199 -25.79 9.96 14.84
CA GLY A 199 -25.75 11.25 15.58
C GLY A 199 -24.34 11.82 15.73
N LEU A 200 -23.36 11.37 14.94
CA LEU A 200 -21.99 11.83 15.01
C LEU A 200 -21.82 13.18 14.29
N THR A 201 -21.08 14.08 14.92
CA THR A 201 -20.76 15.41 14.40
C THR A 201 -19.23 15.62 14.34
N GLY A 202 -18.78 16.68 13.69
CA GLY A 202 -17.34 16.99 13.62
C GLY A 202 -16.57 16.09 12.63
N ILE A 203 -17.27 15.40 11.71
CA ILE A 203 -16.65 14.54 10.70
C ILE A 203 -16.74 15.23 9.33
N ASP A 204 -15.60 15.40 8.67
CA ASP A 204 -15.46 15.94 7.32
C ASP A 204 -15.10 14.81 6.35
N PHE A 205 -15.94 14.58 5.33
CA PHE A 205 -15.72 13.57 4.31
C PHE A 205 -15.24 14.21 3.01
N ARG A 206 -14.05 13.83 2.54
CA ARG A 206 -13.40 14.41 1.37
C ARG A 206 -13.15 13.36 0.29
N HIS A 207 -13.50 13.69 -0.93
CA HIS A 207 -13.09 12.92 -2.10
C HIS A 207 -11.64 13.20 -2.42
N GLY A 208 -10.80 12.16 -2.55
CA GLY A 208 -9.39 12.33 -2.86
C GLY A 208 -8.58 11.03 -2.79
N ASP A 209 -7.39 11.10 -3.34
CA ASP A 209 -6.42 10.01 -3.35
C ASP A 209 -5.63 9.99 -2.04
N ILE A 210 -5.58 8.82 -1.39
CA ILE A 210 -4.85 8.61 -0.15
C ILE A 210 -3.33 8.67 -0.33
N LEU A 211 -2.83 8.50 -1.55
CA LEU A 211 -1.41 8.63 -1.88
C LEU A 211 -0.97 10.10 -2.01
N ALA A 212 -1.92 11.02 -2.18
CA ALA A 212 -1.69 12.46 -2.36
C ALA A 212 -2.85 13.27 -1.77
N THR A 213 -3.05 13.20 -0.45
CA THR A 213 -4.24 13.70 0.26
C THR A 213 -4.46 15.21 0.15
N ARG A 214 -3.42 15.99 -0.11
CA ARG A 214 -3.42 17.47 -0.07
C ARG A 214 -3.85 18.04 1.29
N LEU A 215 -3.87 17.23 2.33
CA LEU A 215 -4.08 17.68 3.71
C LEU A 215 -2.78 18.26 4.29
N ASN A 216 -2.92 19.11 5.29
CA ASN A 216 -1.77 19.67 5.99
C ASN A 216 -0.97 18.57 6.69
N GLY A 217 0.36 18.62 6.57
CA GLY A 217 1.24 17.75 7.33
C GLY A 217 1.17 18.06 8.83
N GLN A 218 1.52 17.08 9.66
CA GLN A 218 1.56 17.21 11.11
C GLN A 218 0.24 17.73 11.72
N SER A 219 -0.89 17.24 11.20
CA SER A 219 -2.22 17.67 11.60
C SER A 219 -3.02 16.62 12.36
N ALA A 220 -2.58 15.36 12.36
CA ALA A 220 -3.31 14.24 12.95
C ALA A 220 -2.59 13.63 14.16
N ASP A 221 -3.35 13.29 15.20
CA ASP A 221 -2.88 12.48 16.33
C ASP A 221 -3.00 10.99 16.04
N LEU A 222 -3.99 10.62 15.23
CA LEU A 222 -4.22 9.25 14.77
C LEU A 222 -4.55 9.27 13.27
N VAL A 223 -3.81 8.47 12.50
CA VAL A 223 -4.16 8.12 11.13
C VAL A 223 -4.58 6.66 11.11
N VAL A 224 -5.64 6.34 10.38
CA VAL A 224 -6.17 4.98 10.22
C VAL A 224 -6.10 4.61 8.74
N ILE A 225 -5.71 3.36 8.46
CA ILE A 225 -5.82 2.72 7.15
C ILE A 225 -6.45 1.35 7.41
N HIS A 226 -7.69 1.17 6.99
CA HIS A 226 -8.45 -0.05 7.29
C HIS A 226 -8.88 -0.76 6.02
N GLN A 227 -8.27 -1.91 5.72
CA GLN A 227 -8.56 -2.75 4.56
C GLN A 227 -8.45 -2.01 3.23
N VAL A 228 -7.34 -1.30 3.05
CA VAL A 228 -7.06 -0.49 1.85
C VAL A 228 -5.75 -0.90 1.18
N LEU A 229 -4.72 -1.26 1.97
CA LEU A 229 -3.38 -1.44 1.43
C LEU A 229 -3.30 -2.56 0.38
N HIS A 230 -4.12 -3.60 0.54
CA HIS A 230 -4.17 -4.72 -0.41
C HIS A 230 -4.71 -4.33 -1.81
N PHE A 231 -5.34 -3.16 -1.97
CA PHE A 231 -5.74 -2.62 -3.27
C PHE A 231 -4.64 -1.78 -3.93
N LEU A 232 -3.68 -1.29 -3.16
CA LEU A 232 -2.70 -0.32 -3.63
C LEU A 232 -1.56 -0.96 -4.43
N ALA A 233 -1.12 -0.26 -5.46
CA ALA A 233 0.10 -0.60 -6.18
C ALA A 233 1.35 -0.36 -5.33
N ASP A 234 1.36 0.74 -4.57
CA ASP A 234 2.44 1.12 -3.67
C ASP A 234 1.90 1.42 -2.25
N PRO A 235 1.77 0.39 -1.40
CA PRO A 235 1.39 0.59 0.00
C PRO A 235 2.39 1.44 0.78
N GLY A 236 3.68 1.38 0.41
CA GLY A 236 4.73 2.18 1.05
C GLY A 236 4.50 3.68 0.90
N GLN A 237 3.98 4.13 -0.24
CA GLN A 237 3.61 5.52 -0.45
C GLN A 237 2.45 5.95 0.46
N ALA A 238 1.46 5.08 0.69
CA ALA A 238 0.39 5.37 1.64
C ALA A 238 0.91 5.53 3.08
N LEU A 239 1.86 4.70 3.50
CA LEU A 239 2.50 4.85 4.80
C LEU A 239 3.32 6.14 4.91
N LYS A 240 4.04 6.54 3.85
CA LYS A 240 4.78 7.83 3.82
C LYS A 240 3.81 9.01 3.95
N GLU A 241 2.69 8.98 3.23
CA GLU A 241 1.67 10.03 3.32
C GLU A 241 1.02 10.05 4.70
N ALA A 242 0.68 8.89 5.28
CA ALA A 242 0.20 8.79 6.65
C ALA A 242 1.21 9.37 7.66
N ALA A 243 2.49 9.04 7.54
CA ALA A 243 3.56 9.59 8.38
C ALA A 243 3.71 11.11 8.21
N ARG A 244 3.51 11.65 6.99
CA ARG A 244 3.51 13.10 6.74
C ARG A 244 2.39 13.81 7.50
N LEU A 245 1.20 13.20 7.54
CA LEU A 245 0.01 13.74 8.21
C LEU A 245 0.13 13.71 9.73
N LEU A 246 0.82 12.72 10.29
CA LEU A 246 0.98 12.57 11.74
C LEU A 246 1.80 13.70 12.35
N LYS A 247 1.33 14.19 13.51
CA LYS A 247 2.11 15.00 14.44
C LYS A 247 3.28 14.18 15.01
N PRO A 248 4.35 14.80 15.54
CA PRO A 248 5.32 14.09 16.36
C PRO A 248 4.61 13.36 17.51
N GLY A 249 4.94 12.09 17.75
CA GLY A 249 4.24 11.21 18.70
C GLY A 249 2.86 10.70 18.23
N GLY A 250 2.36 11.15 17.09
CA GLY A 250 1.11 10.67 16.51
C GLY A 250 1.20 9.20 16.08
N ARG A 251 0.07 8.52 15.98
CA ARG A 251 -0.02 7.07 15.78
C ARG A 251 -0.68 6.72 14.45
N LEU A 252 -0.16 5.68 13.79
CA LEU A 252 -0.75 5.05 12.62
C LEU A 252 -1.31 3.69 13.01
N LEU A 253 -2.60 3.50 12.78
CA LEU A 253 -3.28 2.22 12.89
C LEU A 253 -3.51 1.66 11.49
N ILE A 254 -3.04 0.46 11.24
CA ILE A 254 -3.27 -0.29 10.00
C ILE A 254 -4.01 -1.58 10.35
N VAL A 255 -5.06 -1.87 9.63
CA VAL A 255 -5.81 -3.13 9.70
C VAL A 255 -5.91 -3.68 8.28
N ASP A 256 -5.37 -4.87 8.05
CA ASP A 256 -5.41 -5.51 6.75
C ASP A 256 -5.28 -7.04 6.88
N PHE A 257 -5.26 -7.78 5.79
CA PHE A 257 -5.17 -9.24 5.79
C PHE A 257 -3.72 -9.71 5.89
N ALA A 258 -3.51 -10.80 6.63
CA ALA A 258 -2.29 -11.59 6.54
C ALA A 258 -2.19 -12.27 5.16
N PRO A 259 -0.99 -12.68 4.70
CA PRO A 259 -0.83 -13.41 3.46
C PRO A 259 -1.72 -14.65 3.40
N HIS A 260 -2.44 -14.81 2.29
CA HIS A 260 -3.36 -15.92 2.05
C HIS A 260 -3.29 -16.40 0.59
N ARG A 261 -4.09 -17.42 0.23
CA ARG A 261 -4.10 -18.03 -1.12
C ARG A 261 -5.49 -18.04 -1.76
N LEU A 262 -6.39 -17.20 -1.30
CA LEU A 262 -7.76 -17.13 -1.83
C LEU A 262 -7.74 -16.24 -3.09
N GLU A 263 -7.52 -16.85 -4.27
CA GLU A 263 -7.48 -16.13 -5.57
C GLU A 263 -8.82 -15.43 -5.87
N VAL A 264 -9.94 -15.90 -5.35
CA VAL A 264 -11.24 -15.24 -5.48
C VAL A 264 -11.19 -13.76 -5.03
N MET A 265 -10.31 -13.42 -4.05
CA MET A 265 -10.12 -12.04 -3.62
C MET A 265 -9.56 -11.16 -4.74
N ARG A 266 -8.75 -11.72 -5.63
CA ARG A 266 -8.21 -11.01 -6.78
C ARG A 266 -9.21 -10.98 -7.94
N ASP A 267 -9.84 -12.10 -8.24
CA ASP A 267 -10.70 -12.25 -9.40
C ASP A 267 -12.05 -11.52 -9.24
N GLU A 268 -12.65 -11.59 -8.05
CA GLU A 268 -13.99 -11.04 -7.79
C GLU A 268 -13.94 -9.75 -6.97
N TYR A 269 -12.93 -9.59 -6.05
CA TYR A 269 -12.87 -8.48 -5.10
C TYR A 269 -11.76 -7.48 -5.41
N GLN A 270 -11.10 -7.59 -6.55
CA GLN A 270 -10.09 -6.64 -7.06
C GLN A 270 -8.88 -6.44 -6.14
N HIS A 271 -8.59 -7.40 -5.26
CA HIS A 271 -7.38 -7.34 -4.45
C HIS A 271 -6.16 -7.43 -5.35
N ARG A 272 -5.28 -6.46 -5.26
CA ARG A 272 -4.00 -6.48 -5.96
C ARG A 272 -3.02 -7.42 -5.26
N ARG A 273 -3.09 -7.47 -3.91
CA ARG A 273 -2.26 -8.32 -3.05
C ARG A 273 -3.13 -9.30 -2.28
N LEU A 274 -2.68 -10.54 -2.16
CA LEU A 274 -3.34 -11.54 -1.32
C LEU A 274 -2.80 -11.47 0.12
N GLY A 275 -2.98 -10.31 0.73
CA GLY A 275 -2.55 -9.99 2.09
C GLY A 275 -1.17 -9.32 2.15
N ILE A 276 -0.77 -8.94 3.36
CA ILE A 276 0.45 -8.16 3.65
C ILE A 276 1.29 -8.93 4.66
N GLY A 277 2.54 -9.22 4.27
CA GLY A 277 3.53 -9.87 5.13
C GLY A 277 4.18 -8.90 6.12
N ASP A 278 4.69 -9.44 7.21
CA ASP A 278 5.42 -8.65 8.22
C ASP A 278 6.71 -8.05 7.66
N ASP A 279 7.37 -8.72 6.72
CA ASP A 279 8.59 -8.23 6.07
C ASP A 279 8.30 -7.00 5.21
N ASP A 280 7.26 -7.05 4.37
CA ASP A 280 6.82 -5.91 3.56
C ASP A 280 6.39 -4.73 4.46
N MET A 281 5.58 -5.01 5.50
CA MET A 281 5.16 -3.99 6.46
C MET A 281 6.35 -3.34 7.17
N GLY A 282 7.30 -4.15 7.64
CA GLY A 282 8.52 -3.67 8.29
C GLY A 282 9.37 -2.78 7.38
N HIS A 283 9.45 -3.15 6.10
CA HIS A 283 10.13 -2.35 5.09
C HIS A 283 9.47 -0.99 4.87
N TRP A 284 8.16 -0.96 4.56
CA TRP A 284 7.41 0.29 4.34
C TRP A 284 7.40 1.18 5.57
N GLN A 285 7.26 0.60 6.76
CA GLN A 285 7.33 1.29 8.05
C GLN A 285 8.66 2.03 8.20
N LYS A 286 9.79 1.34 7.97
CA LYS A 286 11.13 1.92 8.06
C LYS A 286 11.33 3.05 7.04
N ALA A 287 10.89 2.84 5.80
CA ALA A 287 10.97 3.85 4.73
C ALA A 287 10.10 5.10 5.01
N ALA A 288 9.02 4.95 5.78
CA ALA A 288 8.16 6.05 6.22
C ALA A 288 8.65 6.74 7.52
N GLY A 289 9.73 6.26 8.16
CA GLY A 289 10.23 6.81 9.41
C GLY A 289 9.32 6.53 10.62
N LEU A 290 8.53 5.45 10.56
CA LEU A 290 7.64 5.03 11.63
C LEU A 290 8.29 3.95 12.51
N GLN A 291 7.87 3.87 13.77
CA GLN A 291 8.33 2.86 14.71
C GLN A 291 7.16 1.97 15.15
N SER A 292 7.40 0.65 15.19
CA SER A 292 6.39 -0.31 15.64
C SER A 292 6.13 -0.18 17.12
N MET A 293 4.86 -0.20 17.53
CA MET A 293 4.44 -0.26 18.93
C MET A 293 3.89 -1.64 19.28
N ARG A 294 2.88 -2.09 18.53
CA ARG A 294 2.18 -3.36 18.74
C ARG A 294 1.69 -3.94 17.42
N SER A 295 1.54 -5.25 17.36
CA SER A 295 0.80 -5.92 16.30
C SER A 295 -0.03 -7.06 16.88
N LEU A 296 -1.19 -7.32 16.26
CA LEU A 296 -2.09 -8.41 16.60
C LEU A 296 -2.45 -9.21 15.33
N SER A 297 -2.74 -10.49 15.53
CA SER A 297 -3.23 -11.38 14.49
C SER A 297 -4.53 -12.01 14.97
N LEU A 298 -5.59 -11.84 14.22
CA LEU A 298 -6.93 -12.36 14.51
C LEU A 298 -7.24 -13.42 13.44
N PRO A 299 -7.12 -14.72 13.78
CA PRO A 299 -7.42 -15.79 12.83
C PRO A 299 -8.94 -15.87 12.61
N PRO A 300 -9.40 -16.40 11.46
CA PRO A 300 -10.82 -16.59 11.22
C PRO A 300 -11.40 -17.69 12.14
N HIS A 301 -12.65 -17.52 12.53
CA HIS A 301 -13.38 -18.53 13.32
C HIS A 301 -13.88 -19.71 12.49
N GLN A 302 -13.98 -19.54 11.17
CA GLN A 302 -14.49 -20.55 10.23
C GLN A 302 -13.65 -20.57 8.94
N GLU A 303 -13.55 -21.73 8.32
CA GLU A 303 -12.92 -21.92 7.01
C GLU A 303 -13.99 -21.95 5.89
N PRO A 304 -13.76 -21.33 4.72
CA PRO A 304 -12.62 -20.45 4.41
C PRO A 304 -12.79 -19.07 5.05
N GLY A 305 -11.71 -18.54 5.63
CA GLY A 305 -11.69 -17.23 6.27
C GLY A 305 -10.34 -16.54 6.09
N LEU A 306 -10.29 -15.28 6.46
CA LEU A 306 -9.08 -14.44 6.35
C LEU A 306 -8.57 -14.07 7.75
N THR A 307 -7.27 -14.27 7.96
CA THR A 307 -6.61 -13.74 9.17
C THR A 307 -6.46 -12.24 9.02
N VAL A 308 -7.00 -11.48 9.98
CA VAL A 308 -6.80 -10.03 10.05
C VAL A 308 -5.53 -9.73 10.85
N ARG A 309 -4.71 -8.84 10.31
CA ARG A 309 -3.54 -8.28 11.00
C ARG A 309 -3.80 -6.82 11.35
N ILE A 310 -3.41 -6.46 12.55
CA ILE A 310 -3.48 -5.08 13.03
C ILE A 310 -2.08 -4.64 13.43
N TRP A 311 -1.63 -3.51 12.91
CA TRP A 311 -0.35 -2.89 13.27
C TRP A 311 -0.61 -1.50 13.84
N LEU A 312 -0.03 -1.21 14.98
CA LEU A 312 0.01 0.11 15.56
C LEU A 312 1.45 0.60 15.57
N MET A 313 1.67 1.76 14.98
CA MET A 313 2.97 2.41 14.85
C MET A 313 2.89 3.84 15.37
N HIS A 314 4.03 4.47 15.64
CA HIS A 314 4.09 5.88 15.99
C HIS A 314 5.16 6.60 15.17
N LYS A 315 4.96 7.88 15.02
CA LYS A 315 5.96 8.80 14.47
C LYS A 315 6.82 9.33 15.61
N ALA A 316 8.14 9.18 15.48
CA ALA A 316 9.10 9.69 16.45
C ALA A 316 9.07 11.23 16.56
#